data_b75f5186a4363351619b4c13f1238e7d
#
_entry.id   b75f5186a4363351619b4c13f1238e7d
#
_cell.length_a   1.000
_cell.length_b   1.000
_cell.length_c   1.000
_cell.angle_alpha   90.00
_cell.angle_beta   90.00
_cell.angle_gamma   90.00
#
_symmetry.space_group_name_H-M   'P 1'
#
loop_
_entity.id
_entity.type
_entity.pdbx_description
1 polymer ?
#
loop_
_entity_poly.entity_id
_entity_poly.type
_entity_poly.pdbx_seq_one_letter_code
_entity_poly.pdbx_strand_id
1 'polypeptide(L)'
;MDNMELYDSWREVPQEAQKAINAGRLKGKTDINPMWRIKVLTQKFGPCGTGWRYDIDKMWSEEGANGERCAFVQISLRYKMDDGNWSSPVVGVGGNMLTAKESRGLYTSDECYKMALTDAISVACKALGIGANIYWDADRTKYDKESAPEPAKQPDTAKNEPPKLICIACKKAITGLRDHDVIMRTAQQVADYTYRESGAQMCWDCFKRWKTGENL
;
A
#
# COMPACT_ATOMS: atom_id res chain seq x y z
N MET A 1 13.92 24.58 25.80
CA MET A 1 13.46 23.22 25.41
C MET A 1 14.68 22.46 24.91
N ASP A 2 14.94 21.27 25.45
CA ASP A 2 15.99 20.41 24.92
C ASP A 2 15.61 20.00 23.47
N ASN A 3 16.59 19.96 22.58
CA ASN A 3 16.38 19.62 21.16
C ASN A 3 15.77 18.21 20.98
N MET A 4 16.09 17.27 21.88
CA MET A 4 15.55 15.92 21.86
C MET A 4 14.16 15.82 22.51
N GLU A 5 13.82 16.68 23.47
CA GLU A 5 12.51 16.67 24.13
C GLU A 5 11.37 16.84 23.12
N LEU A 6 11.54 17.75 22.15
CA LEU A 6 10.58 17.95 21.08
C LEU A 6 10.44 16.71 20.21
N TYR A 7 11.55 16.16 19.76
CA TYR A 7 11.59 14.95 18.92
C TYR A 7 10.97 13.74 19.62
N ASP A 8 11.31 13.50 20.88
CA ASP A 8 10.84 12.34 21.63
C ASP A 8 9.35 12.45 22.02
N SER A 9 8.81 13.66 22.14
CA SER A 9 7.41 13.87 22.52
C SER A 9 6.39 13.43 21.45
N TRP A 10 6.79 13.30 20.18
CA TRP A 10 5.88 12.97 19.08
C TRP A 10 6.41 11.93 18.08
N ARG A 11 7.52 11.29 18.39
CA ARG A 11 8.08 10.25 17.52
C ARG A 11 7.22 8.97 17.50
N GLU A 12 6.49 8.70 18.59
CA GLU A 12 5.64 7.52 18.69
C GLU A 12 4.24 7.78 18.15
N VAL A 13 3.81 6.95 17.20
CA VAL A 13 2.48 7.00 16.63
C VAL A 13 1.58 6.03 17.38
N PRO A 14 0.47 6.49 17.99
CA PRO A 14 -0.45 5.59 18.66
C PRO A 14 -1.12 4.63 17.66
N GLN A 15 -1.46 3.43 18.12
CA GLN A 15 -1.94 2.35 17.27
C GLN A 15 -3.20 2.73 16.46
N GLU A 16 -4.09 3.54 17.04
CA GLU A 16 -5.30 4.03 16.36
C GLU A 16 -5.00 4.98 15.18
N ALA A 17 -3.81 5.57 15.13
CA ALA A 17 -3.36 6.41 14.02
C ALA A 17 -2.52 5.64 13.00
N GLN A 18 -2.28 4.36 13.20
CA GLN A 18 -1.55 3.49 12.30
C GLN A 18 -2.51 2.65 11.46
N LYS A 19 -2.17 2.45 10.19
CA LYS A 19 -2.91 1.57 9.27
C LYS A 19 -1.94 0.72 8.47
N ALA A 20 -2.10 -0.60 8.56
CA ALA A 20 -1.32 -1.52 7.75
C ALA A 20 -1.69 -1.39 6.27
N ILE A 21 -0.70 -1.31 5.39
CA ILE A 21 -0.88 -1.31 3.95
C ILE A 21 -0.91 -2.76 3.46
N ASN A 22 -2.08 -3.23 3.03
CA ASN A 22 -2.31 -4.64 2.69
C ASN A 22 -2.10 -4.98 1.22
N ALA A 23 -1.88 -3.98 0.35
CA ALA A 23 -1.77 -4.19 -1.09
C ALA A 23 -0.78 -3.23 -1.75
N GLY A 24 -0.42 -3.53 -3.01
CA GLY A 24 0.43 -2.68 -3.84
C GLY A 24 1.91 -2.71 -3.44
N ARG A 25 2.68 -1.77 -3.97
CA ARG A 25 4.14 -1.66 -3.80
C ARG A 25 4.59 -1.49 -2.34
N LEU A 26 3.72 -0.92 -1.50
CA LEU A 26 4.00 -0.62 -0.10
C LEU A 26 3.41 -1.66 0.86
N LYS A 27 2.97 -2.82 0.36
CA LYS A 27 2.43 -3.91 1.19
C LYS A 27 3.39 -4.27 2.32
N GLY A 28 2.86 -4.40 3.54
CA GLY A 28 3.63 -4.69 4.74
C GLY A 28 4.23 -3.48 5.44
N LYS A 29 4.09 -2.27 4.87
CA LYS A 29 4.44 -1.02 5.54
C LYS A 29 3.25 -0.46 6.31
N THR A 30 3.53 0.47 7.23
CA THR A 30 2.52 1.17 8.02
C THR A 30 2.30 2.57 7.44
N ASP A 31 1.05 2.91 7.19
CA ASP A 31 0.62 4.27 6.90
C ASP A 31 0.21 4.99 8.20
N ILE A 32 0.48 6.27 8.27
CA ILE A 32 0.09 7.11 9.40
C ILE A 32 -1.06 8.01 8.97
N ASN A 33 -2.16 7.99 9.73
CA ASN A 33 -3.29 8.87 9.47
C ASN A 33 -2.82 10.35 9.40
N PRO A 34 -3.00 11.04 8.27
CA PRO A 34 -2.53 12.42 8.12
C PRO A 34 -3.13 13.38 9.16
N MET A 35 -4.35 13.15 9.59
CA MET A 35 -5.02 13.97 10.62
C MET A 35 -4.34 13.87 11.99
N TRP A 36 -3.69 12.75 12.29
CA TRP A 36 -2.89 12.64 13.50
C TRP A 36 -1.71 13.62 13.50
N ARG A 37 -1.02 13.78 12.38
CA ARG A 37 0.08 14.76 12.25
C ARG A 37 -0.42 16.18 12.45
N ILE A 38 -1.56 16.52 11.88
CA ILE A 38 -2.22 17.83 12.10
C ILE A 38 -2.59 18.02 13.56
N LYS A 39 -3.11 16.97 14.22
CA LYS A 39 -3.40 16.99 15.66
C LYS A 39 -2.14 17.28 16.48
N VAL A 40 -1.04 16.60 16.19
CA VAL A 40 0.26 16.78 16.88
C VAL A 40 0.77 18.21 16.71
N LEU A 41 0.80 18.74 15.48
CA LEU A 41 1.18 20.13 15.23
C LEU A 41 0.29 21.11 16.01
N THR A 42 -1.02 20.88 16.03
CA THR A 42 -1.98 21.73 16.73
C THR A 42 -1.82 21.64 18.25
N GLN A 43 -1.56 20.46 18.80
CA GLN A 43 -1.33 20.28 20.23
C GLN A 43 -0.05 21.00 20.70
N LYS A 44 0.99 20.99 19.86
CA LYS A 44 2.29 21.55 20.24
C LYS A 44 2.38 23.05 20.01
N PHE A 45 1.90 23.52 18.88
CA PHE A 45 2.11 24.91 18.45
C PHE A 45 0.82 25.76 18.48
N GLY A 46 -0.35 25.14 18.61
CA GLY A 46 -1.64 25.81 18.47
C GLY A 46 -2.27 25.61 17.09
N PRO A 47 -3.40 26.24 16.81
CA PRO A 47 -4.14 26.05 15.55
C PRO A 47 -3.35 26.47 14.31
N CYS A 48 -3.66 25.82 13.18
CA CYS A 48 -3.13 26.22 11.86
C CYS A 48 -3.49 27.69 11.57
N GLY A 49 -2.53 28.43 11.07
CA GLY A 49 -2.62 29.87 10.81
C GLY A 49 -2.09 30.75 11.93
N THR A 50 -2.17 30.29 13.18
CA THR A 50 -1.70 31.04 14.37
C THR A 50 -0.53 30.39 15.05
N GLY A 51 -0.53 29.08 15.23
CA GLY A 51 0.54 28.33 15.89
C GLY A 51 1.48 27.63 14.91
N TRP A 52 0.94 27.17 13.82
CA TRP A 52 1.70 26.66 12.67
C TRP A 52 0.97 27.04 11.39
N ARG A 53 1.68 27.03 10.26
CA ARG A 53 1.13 27.33 8.94
C ARG A 53 1.99 26.70 7.86
N TYR A 54 1.47 26.64 6.64
CA TYR A 54 2.23 26.31 5.45
C TYR A 54 1.87 27.25 4.31
N ASP A 55 2.84 27.46 3.43
CA ASP A 55 2.67 28.14 2.16
C ASP A 55 2.88 27.10 1.05
N ILE A 56 2.08 27.15 -0.02
CA ILE A 56 2.29 26.32 -1.21
C ILE A 56 3.28 27.09 -2.10
N ASP A 57 4.50 26.57 -2.19
CA ASP A 57 5.56 27.21 -2.95
C ASP A 57 5.45 26.90 -4.44
N LYS A 58 5.06 25.65 -4.76
CA LYS A 58 4.97 25.17 -6.14
C LYS A 58 3.99 24.01 -6.27
N MET A 59 3.26 24.02 -7.38
CA MET A 59 2.46 22.88 -7.85
C MET A 59 2.83 22.60 -9.30
N TRP A 60 3.12 21.33 -9.62
CA TRP A 60 3.48 20.95 -11.00
C TRP A 60 3.09 19.51 -11.28
N SER A 61 3.16 19.11 -12.53
CA SER A 61 3.01 17.71 -12.93
C SER A 61 4.15 17.30 -13.85
N GLU A 62 4.50 16.01 -13.78
CA GLU A 62 5.53 15.38 -14.61
C GLU A 62 4.94 14.19 -15.35
N GLU A 63 5.41 13.95 -16.55
CA GLU A 63 5.04 12.80 -17.33
C GLU A 63 5.81 11.56 -16.85
N GLY A 64 5.07 10.49 -16.64
CA GLY A 64 5.59 9.17 -16.34
C GLY A 64 5.59 8.27 -17.59
N ALA A 65 5.80 6.97 -17.37
CA ALA A 65 5.73 5.99 -18.44
C ALA A 65 4.27 5.76 -18.91
N ASN A 66 4.10 5.33 -20.15
CA ASN A 66 2.81 4.86 -20.71
C ASN A 66 1.64 5.87 -20.66
N GLY A 67 1.94 7.18 -20.71
CA GLY A 67 0.94 8.25 -20.65
C GLY A 67 0.43 8.55 -19.24
N GLU A 68 1.03 7.98 -18.22
CA GLU A 68 0.76 8.33 -16.84
C GLU A 68 1.35 9.69 -16.49
N ARG A 69 0.79 10.38 -15.50
CA ARG A 69 1.28 11.66 -15.00
C ARG A 69 1.23 11.68 -13.49
N CYS A 70 2.24 12.29 -12.87
CA CYS A 70 2.31 12.52 -11.43
C CYS A 70 2.15 14.02 -11.15
N ALA A 71 1.30 14.37 -10.18
CA ALA A 71 1.19 15.72 -9.64
C ALA A 71 2.05 15.82 -8.38
N PHE A 72 2.71 16.97 -8.22
CA PHE A 72 3.56 17.26 -7.08
C PHE A 72 3.16 18.60 -6.46
N VAL A 73 3.33 18.69 -5.15
CA VAL A 73 3.14 19.92 -4.37
C VAL A 73 4.35 20.09 -3.47
N GLN A 74 4.95 21.27 -3.51
CA GLN A 74 5.98 21.70 -2.56
C GLN A 74 5.38 22.73 -1.62
N ILE A 75 5.67 22.57 -0.33
CA ILE A 75 5.26 23.51 0.71
C ILE A 75 6.43 23.94 1.58
N SER A 76 6.27 25.10 2.20
CA SER A 76 7.07 25.62 3.31
C SER A 76 6.23 25.64 4.58
N LEU A 77 6.44 24.68 5.48
CA LEU A 77 5.79 24.64 6.79
C LEU A 77 6.56 25.46 7.80
N ARG A 78 5.88 26.27 8.62
CA ARG A 78 6.46 27.05 9.71
C ARG A 78 5.62 26.88 10.97
N TYR A 79 6.28 26.94 12.11
CA TYR A 79 5.64 26.91 13.43
C TYR A 79 6.11 28.07 14.29
N LYS A 80 5.34 28.43 15.29
CA LYS A 80 5.65 29.50 16.22
C LYS A 80 6.59 29.00 17.30
N MET A 81 7.74 29.66 17.47
CA MET A 81 8.72 29.37 18.51
C MET A 81 8.30 30.00 19.83
N ASP A 82 8.93 29.59 20.93
CA ASP A 82 8.63 30.08 22.28
C ASP A 82 8.83 31.60 22.44
N ASP A 83 9.72 32.20 21.65
CA ASP A 83 9.95 33.65 21.59
C ASP A 83 8.87 34.42 20.77
N GLY A 84 7.87 33.72 20.26
CA GLY A 84 6.79 34.28 19.44
C GLY A 84 7.14 34.51 17.96
N ASN A 85 8.40 34.25 17.54
CA ASN A 85 8.82 34.32 16.15
C ASN A 85 8.40 33.07 15.36
N TRP A 86 8.32 33.20 14.03
CA TRP A 86 8.14 32.04 13.17
C TRP A 86 9.46 31.33 12.92
N SER A 87 9.43 30.00 12.91
CA SER A 87 10.56 29.18 12.52
C SER A 87 11.00 29.44 11.07
N SER A 88 12.23 29.04 10.75
CA SER A 88 12.62 28.84 9.35
C SER A 88 11.69 27.80 8.68
N PRO A 89 11.51 27.87 7.35
CA PRO A 89 10.64 26.94 6.65
C PRO A 89 11.17 25.50 6.72
N VAL A 90 10.27 24.57 6.99
CA VAL A 90 10.51 23.14 6.87
C VAL A 90 9.86 22.70 5.55
N VAL A 91 10.69 22.36 4.57
CA VAL A 91 10.22 22.04 3.22
C VAL A 91 9.66 20.62 3.18
N GLY A 92 8.50 20.45 2.56
CA GLY A 92 7.94 19.16 2.22
C GLY A 92 7.55 19.11 0.74
N VAL A 93 7.84 18.00 0.10
CA VAL A 93 7.40 17.71 -1.28
C VAL A 93 6.59 16.43 -1.24
N GLY A 94 5.36 16.49 -1.71
CA GLY A 94 4.46 15.35 -1.82
C GLY A 94 4.02 15.12 -3.25
N GLY A 95 3.67 13.89 -3.58
CA GLY A 95 3.25 13.52 -4.92
C GLY A 95 2.10 12.52 -4.93
N ASN A 96 1.29 12.58 -5.99
CA ASN A 96 0.24 11.60 -6.26
C ASN A 96 0.00 11.46 -7.76
N MET A 97 -0.60 10.31 -8.16
CA MET A 97 -0.93 10.07 -9.56
C MET A 97 -2.06 10.99 -10.01
N LEU A 98 -1.78 11.85 -11.00
CA LEU A 98 -2.77 12.66 -11.70
C LEU A 98 -3.49 11.81 -12.75
N THR A 99 -2.71 11.07 -13.55
CA THR A 99 -3.26 10.14 -14.53
C THR A 99 -2.59 8.78 -14.30
N ALA A 100 -3.40 7.76 -14.03
CA ALA A 100 -2.95 6.40 -13.80
C ALA A 100 -3.57 5.44 -14.82
N LYS A 101 -2.83 4.39 -15.18
CA LYS A 101 -3.36 3.33 -16.03
C LYS A 101 -4.09 2.31 -15.16
N GLU A 102 -5.35 2.13 -15.45
CA GLU A 102 -6.23 1.14 -14.83
C GLU A 102 -6.68 0.08 -15.82
N SER A 103 -7.41 -0.94 -15.36
CA SER A 103 -7.91 -2.03 -16.20
C SER A 103 -8.80 -1.57 -17.37
N ARG A 104 -9.46 -0.41 -17.23
CA ARG A 104 -10.37 0.18 -18.23
C ARG A 104 -9.71 1.28 -19.09
N GLY A 105 -8.42 1.54 -18.90
CA GLY A 105 -7.69 2.60 -19.60
C GLY A 105 -7.09 3.63 -18.64
N LEU A 106 -6.82 4.84 -19.17
CA LEU A 106 -6.30 5.92 -18.34
C LEU A 106 -7.42 6.58 -17.53
N TYR A 107 -7.17 6.72 -16.24
CA TYR A 107 -8.02 7.44 -15.29
C TYR A 107 -7.32 8.72 -14.85
N THR A 108 -8.04 9.85 -14.82
CA THR A 108 -7.54 11.13 -14.30
C THR A 108 -8.19 11.44 -12.96
N SER A 109 -7.37 11.65 -11.93
CA SER A 109 -7.81 11.98 -10.58
C SER A 109 -8.01 13.49 -10.42
N ASP A 110 -9.18 13.92 -10.00
CA ASP A 110 -9.50 15.30 -9.61
C ASP A 110 -9.01 15.62 -8.18
N GLU A 111 -8.63 14.61 -7.42
CA GLU A 111 -8.15 14.73 -6.04
C GLU A 111 -6.62 14.72 -5.90
N CYS A 112 -5.89 14.47 -6.99
CA CYS A 112 -4.45 14.21 -6.94
C CYS A 112 -3.66 15.33 -6.24
N TYR A 113 -3.97 16.60 -6.48
CA TYR A 113 -3.30 17.72 -5.83
C TYR A 113 -3.64 17.84 -4.34
N LYS A 114 -4.85 17.50 -3.92
CA LYS A 114 -5.21 17.43 -2.50
C LYS A 114 -4.41 16.35 -1.77
N MET A 115 -4.27 15.19 -2.42
CA MET A 115 -3.48 14.08 -1.89
C MET A 115 -1.99 14.43 -1.86
N ALA A 116 -1.46 15.05 -2.92
CA ALA A 116 -0.07 15.52 -2.99
C ALA A 116 0.21 16.59 -1.91
N LEU A 117 -0.72 17.50 -1.63
CA LEU A 117 -0.59 18.47 -0.55
C LEU A 117 -0.53 17.79 0.82
N THR A 118 -1.41 16.83 1.06
CA THR A 118 -1.42 16.05 2.31
C THR A 118 -0.12 15.28 2.51
N ASP A 119 0.42 14.72 1.43
CA ASP A 119 1.72 14.04 1.45
C ASP A 119 2.86 15.03 1.71
N ALA A 120 2.85 16.22 1.09
CA ALA A 120 3.83 17.28 1.35
C ALA A 120 3.87 17.70 2.83
N ILE A 121 2.70 17.88 3.46
CA ILE A 121 2.60 18.16 4.90
C ILE A 121 3.19 16.99 5.70
N SER A 122 2.90 15.76 5.31
CA SER A 122 3.44 14.56 5.96
C SER A 122 4.96 14.49 5.87
N VAL A 123 5.55 14.87 4.75
CA VAL A 123 7.00 14.93 4.54
C VAL A 123 7.64 16.01 5.42
N ALA A 124 7.04 17.21 5.48
CA ALA A 124 7.50 18.27 6.38
C ALA A 124 7.43 17.84 7.86
N CYS A 125 6.33 17.20 8.29
CA CYS A 125 6.18 16.65 9.63
C CYS A 125 7.25 15.58 9.95
N LYS A 126 7.59 14.73 8.99
CA LYS A 126 8.64 13.74 9.14
C LYS A 126 10.01 14.41 9.45
N ALA A 127 10.32 15.52 8.79
CA ALA A 127 11.55 16.27 9.07
C ALA A 127 11.60 16.87 10.50
N LEU A 128 10.42 17.07 11.13
CA LEU A 128 10.31 17.48 12.53
C LEU A 128 10.34 16.29 13.52
N GLY A 129 10.49 15.05 13.04
CA GLY A 129 10.48 13.85 13.88
C GLY A 129 9.10 13.27 14.16
N ILE A 130 8.01 13.86 13.65
CA ILE A 130 6.64 13.38 13.89
C ILE A 130 6.45 11.99 13.25
N GLY A 131 6.22 10.98 14.11
CA GLY A 131 6.05 9.60 13.70
C GLY A 131 7.37 8.91 13.31
N ALA A 132 8.50 9.40 13.80
CA ALA A 132 9.84 8.91 13.43
C ALA A 132 10.02 7.41 13.68
N ASN A 133 9.41 6.83 14.72
CA ASN A 133 9.54 5.40 15.01
C ASN A 133 9.05 4.52 13.88
N ILE A 134 7.94 4.87 13.23
CA ILE A 134 7.41 4.09 12.09
C ILE A 134 8.42 4.04 10.95
N TYR A 135 9.13 5.14 10.69
CA TYR A 135 10.13 5.19 9.63
C TYR A 135 11.44 4.55 10.04
N TRP A 136 11.83 4.71 11.32
CA TRP A 136 13.05 4.12 11.86
C TRP A 136 13.01 2.59 11.81
N ASP A 137 11.91 1.99 12.23
CA ASP A 137 11.74 0.54 12.24
C ASP A 137 11.50 -0.05 10.85
N ALA A 138 10.88 0.72 9.95
CA ALA A 138 10.56 0.29 8.60
C ALA A 138 11.65 0.60 7.57
N ASP A 139 12.54 1.55 7.87
CA ASP A 139 13.60 1.99 6.96
C ASP A 139 14.82 1.09 7.12
N ARG A 140 14.66 -0.20 6.75
CA ARG A 140 15.82 -1.02 6.41
C ARG A 140 16.52 -0.33 5.25
N THR A 141 17.68 0.20 5.54
CA THR A 141 18.44 0.93 4.54
C THR A 141 18.77 -0.02 3.38
N LYS A 142 18.95 0.52 2.18
CA LYS A 142 19.40 -0.27 1.01
C LYS A 142 20.74 -0.98 1.25
N TYR A 143 21.39 -0.73 2.38
CA TYR A 143 22.65 -1.33 2.82
C TYR A 143 22.45 -2.54 3.76
N ASP A 144 21.24 -2.73 4.32
CA ASP A 144 20.91 -3.87 5.19
C ASP A 144 20.64 -5.16 4.37
N LYS A 145 21.50 -5.44 3.40
CA LYS A 145 21.40 -6.71 2.65
C LYS A 145 21.76 -7.95 3.47
N GLU A 146 22.28 -7.78 4.70
CA GLU A 146 22.78 -8.88 5.52
C GLU A 146 21.92 -9.27 6.72
N SER A 147 20.79 -8.64 6.96
CA SER A 147 19.89 -9.06 8.05
C SER A 147 18.40 -8.90 7.70
N ALA A 148 17.96 -9.48 6.56
CA ALA A 148 16.61 -9.99 6.60
C ALA A 148 16.64 -11.02 7.74
N PRO A 149 15.83 -10.89 8.83
CA PRO A 149 15.57 -12.06 9.62
C PRO A 149 15.04 -13.06 8.61
N GLU A 150 15.74 -14.19 8.44
CA GLU A 150 15.07 -15.37 7.93
C GLU A 150 13.74 -15.40 8.68
N PRO A 151 12.59 -15.52 7.98
CA PRO A 151 11.33 -15.72 8.67
C PRO A 151 11.63 -16.82 9.67
N ALA A 152 11.43 -16.52 10.98
CA ALA A 152 11.68 -17.45 12.05
C ALA A 152 11.19 -18.78 11.54
N LYS A 153 12.09 -19.78 11.47
CA LYS A 153 11.74 -21.13 11.07
C LYS A 153 10.61 -21.54 11.99
N GLN A 154 9.40 -21.32 11.52
CA GLN A 154 8.27 -22.01 12.10
C GLN A 154 8.63 -23.49 11.96
N PRO A 155 8.47 -24.31 13.00
CA PRO A 155 8.73 -25.73 12.90
C PRO A 155 7.96 -26.22 11.68
N ASP A 156 8.60 -27.03 10.85
CA ASP A 156 8.12 -27.57 9.59
C ASP A 156 6.63 -27.95 9.66
N THR A 157 5.76 -26.99 9.41
CA THR A 157 4.39 -27.24 9.02
C THR A 157 4.39 -27.17 7.52
N ALA A 158 4.14 -28.31 6.92
CA ALA A 158 4.05 -28.64 5.52
C ALA A 158 3.82 -27.43 4.62
N LYS A 159 4.64 -27.32 3.58
CA LYS A 159 4.42 -26.47 2.40
C LYS A 159 2.94 -26.45 2.09
N ASN A 160 2.24 -25.35 2.37
CA ASN A 160 0.92 -25.09 1.82
C ASN A 160 1.09 -24.78 0.32
N GLU A 161 1.36 -25.82 -0.45
CA GLU A 161 0.91 -25.84 -1.85
C GLU A 161 -0.61 -25.62 -1.79
N PRO A 162 -1.18 -24.73 -2.62
CA PRO A 162 -2.64 -24.61 -2.69
C PRO A 162 -3.18 -26.04 -2.86
N PRO A 163 -4.27 -26.43 -2.17
CA PRO A 163 -4.75 -27.79 -2.16
C PRO A 163 -4.86 -28.27 -3.59
N LYS A 164 -4.15 -29.33 -3.96
CA LYS A 164 -4.20 -29.91 -5.31
C LYS A 164 -5.62 -30.34 -5.55
N LEU A 165 -6.33 -29.61 -6.41
CA LEU A 165 -7.67 -29.98 -6.83
C LEU A 165 -7.58 -31.31 -7.58
N ILE A 166 -8.13 -32.39 -7.01
CA ILE A 166 -8.05 -33.74 -7.54
C ILE A 166 -9.41 -34.15 -8.11
N CYS A 167 -9.39 -34.63 -9.33
CA CYS A 167 -10.57 -35.18 -9.97
C CYS A 167 -11.06 -36.43 -9.22
N ILE A 168 -12.32 -36.47 -8.82
CA ILE A 168 -12.89 -37.61 -8.06
C ILE A 168 -12.92 -38.88 -8.91
N ALA A 169 -13.08 -38.77 -10.24
CA ALA A 169 -13.19 -39.92 -11.15
C ALA A 169 -11.82 -40.53 -11.47
N CYS A 170 -10.86 -39.78 -12.01
CA CYS A 170 -9.58 -40.31 -12.47
C CYS A 170 -8.41 -40.11 -11.51
N LYS A 171 -8.62 -39.46 -10.34
CA LYS A 171 -7.64 -39.16 -9.30
C LYS A 171 -6.45 -38.28 -9.77
N LYS A 172 -6.52 -37.70 -10.96
CA LYS A 172 -5.50 -36.77 -11.47
C LYS A 172 -5.78 -35.33 -11.02
N ALA A 173 -4.76 -34.49 -11.00
CA ALA A 173 -4.93 -33.08 -10.72
C ALA A 173 -5.84 -32.42 -11.76
N ILE A 174 -6.77 -31.58 -11.31
CA ILE A 174 -7.61 -30.77 -12.19
C ILE A 174 -6.74 -29.63 -12.72
N THR A 175 -6.63 -29.52 -14.03
CA THR A 175 -5.91 -28.46 -14.73
C THR A 175 -6.89 -27.42 -15.30
N GLY A 176 -6.39 -26.20 -15.52
CA GLY A 176 -7.16 -25.17 -16.23
C GLY A 176 -7.32 -25.53 -17.72
N LEU A 177 -8.31 -24.92 -18.34
CA LEU A 177 -8.51 -25.01 -19.80
C LEU A 177 -7.73 -23.90 -20.49
N ARG A 178 -7.00 -24.26 -21.55
CA ARG A 178 -6.24 -23.34 -22.41
C ARG A 178 -6.69 -23.51 -23.86
N ASP A 179 -6.72 -22.40 -24.57
CA ASP A 179 -6.86 -22.39 -26.02
C ASP A 179 -5.65 -21.60 -26.57
N HIS A 180 -4.82 -22.26 -27.36
CA HIS A 180 -3.50 -21.72 -27.78
C HIS A 180 -2.79 -21.05 -26.62
N ASP A 181 -2.13 -20.77 -26.00
CA ASP A 181 -1.49 -20.18 -24.80
C ASP A 181 -2.38 -19.28 -23.91
N VAL A 182 -3.66 -19.11 -24.23
CA VAL A 182 -4.60 -18.30 -23.46
C VAL A 182 -5.33 -19.17 -22.42
N ILE A 183 -5.29 -18.77 -21.14
CA ILE A 183 -6.03 -19.43 -20.06
C ILE A 183 -7.52 -19.05 -20.17
N MET A 184 -8.33 -19.97 -20.64
CA MET A 184 -9.79 -19.78 -20.72
C MET A 184 -10.50 -20.00 -19.38
N ARG A 185 -9.99 -20.93 -18.56
CA ARG A 185 -10.46 -21.17 -17.17
C ARG A 185 -9.30 -21.67 -16.32
N THR A 186 -9.23 -21.20 -15.08
CA THR A 186 -8.27 -21.73 -14.10
C THR A 186 -8.70 -23.11 -13.61
N ALA A 187 -7.81 -23.87 -12.98
CA ALA A 187 -8.14 -25.16 -12.37
C ALA A 187 -9.28 -25.05 -11.36
N GLN A 188 -9.31 -23.99 -10.56
CA GLN A 188 -10.39 -23.73 -9.61
C GLN A 188 -11.73 -23.50 -10.32
N GLN A 189 -11.77 -22.70 -11.36
CA GLN A 189 -12.99 -22.45 -12.13
C GLN A 189 -13.52 -23.71 -12.83
N VAL A 190 -12.63 -24.63 -13.25
CA VAL A 190 -13.03 -25.95 -13.79
C VAL A 190 -13.63 -26.81 -12.69
N ALA A 191 -13.00 -26.88 -11.51
CA ALA A 191 -13.49 -27.65 -10.37
C ALA A 191 -14.85 -27.15 -9.89
N ASP A 192 -15.02 -25.83 -9.74
CA ASP A 192 -16.26 -25.20 -9.29
C ASP A 192 -17.41 -25.42 -10.29
N TYR A 193 -17.09 -25.27 -11.58
CA TYR A 193 -18.08 -25.50 -12.65
C TYR A 193 -18.53 -26.96 -12.68
N THR A 194 -17.62 -27.92 -12.66
CA THR A 194 -17.96 -29.34 -12.70
C THR A 194 -18.73 -29.77 -11.46
N TYR A 195 -18.37 -29.25 -10.27
CA TYR A 195 -19.12 -29.50 -9.04
C TYR A 195 -20.55 -28.99 -9.11
N ARG A 196 -20.76 -27.78 -9.62
CA ARG A 196 -22.09 -27.18 -9.75
C ARG A 196 -22.99 -27.99 -10.69
N GLU A 197 -22.45 -28.51 -11.78
CA GLU A 197 -23.22 -29.21 -12.80
C GLU A 197 -23.45 -30.70 -12.46
N SER A 198 -22.52 -31.38 -11.78
CA SER A 198 -22.56 -32.84 -11.57
C SER A 198 -22.57 -33.24 -10.07
N GLY A 199 -22.44 -32.28 -9.14
CA GLY A 199 -22.30 -32.58 -7.72
C GLY A 199 -20.89 -33.10 -7.32
N ALA A 200 -19.92 -33.16 -8.24
CA ALA A 200 -18.59 -33.69 -8.01
C ALA A 200 -17.50 -32.89 -8.72
N GLN A 201 -16.34 -32.70 -8.06
CA GLN A 201 -15.20 -32.05 -8.68
C GLN A 201 -14.50 -32.99 -9.66
N MET A 202 -14.52 -32.64 -10.94
CA MET A 202 -13.94 -33.45 -12.01
C MET A 202 -13.00 -32.62 -12.88
N CYS A 203 -12.00 -33.28 -13.50
CA CYS A 203 -11.26 -32.66 -14.58
C CYS A 203 -12.17 -32.55 -15.83
N TRP A 204 -11.84 -31.66 -16.74
CA TRP A 204 -12.70 -31.37 -17.88
C TRP A 204 -13.00 -32.58 -18.76
N ASP A 205 -12.05 -33.51 -18.93
CA ASP A 205 -12.24 -34.71 -19.73
C ASP A 205 -13.19 -35.71 -19.07
N CYS A 206 -13.08 -35.93 -17.76
CA CYS A 206 -14.02 -36.77 -17.03
C CYS A 206 -15.42 -36.15 -17.00
N PHE A 207 -15.51 -34.82 -16.87
CA PHE A 207 -16.79 -34.12 -16.91
C PHE A 207 -17.48 -34.25 -18.29
N LYS A 208 -16.73 -34.15 -19.41
CA LYS A 208 -17.28 -34.39 -20.75
C LYS A 208 -17.85 -35.79 -20.89
N ARG A 209 -17.10 -36.81 -20.46
CA ARG A 209 -17.55 -38.23 -20.48
C ARG A 209 -18.78 -38.45 -19.61
N TRP A 210 -18.80 -37.89 -18.41
CA TRP A 210 -19.99 -37.94 -17.55
C TRP A 210 -21.21 -37.31 -18.22
N LYS A 211 -21.05 -36.18 -18.91
CA LYS A 211 -22.13 -35.48 -19.61
C LYS A 211 -22.68 -36.25 -20.81
N THR A 212 -21.82 -37.04 -21.48
CA THR A 212 -22.23 -37.91 -22.62
C THR A 212 -22.74 -39.28 -22.18
N GLY A 213 -22.75 -39.60 -20.88
CA GLY A 213 -23.21 -40.90 -20.36
C GLY A 213 -22.16 -42.02 -20.54
N GLU A 214 -20.92 -41.71 -20.87
CA GLU A 214 -19.85 -42.70 -20.95
C GLU A 214 -19.39 -43.09 -19.52
N ASN A 215 -19.08 -44.38 -19.33
CA ASN A 215 -18.53 -44.88 -18.06
C ASN A 215 -17.20 -44.17 -17.70
N LEU A 216 -17.13 -43.65 -16.47
CA LEU A 216 -16.00 -42.94 -15.90
C LEU A 216 -14.92 -43.88 -15.40
#